data_163e8ca29b5f34dbdcb7f353845eb1ce
#
_entry.id   163e8ca29b5f34dbdcb7f353845eb1ce
#
_cell.length_a   1.000
_cell.length_b   1.000
_cell.length_c   1.000
_cell.angle_alpha   90.00
_cell.angle_beta   90.00
_cell.angle_gamma   90.00
#
_symmetry.space_group_name_H-M   'P 1'
#
loop_
_entity.id
_entity.type
_entity.pdbx_description
1 polymer ?
#
loop_
_entity_poly.entity_id
_entity_poly.type
_entity_poly.pdbx_seq_one_letter_code
_entity_poly.pdbx_strand_id
1 'polypeptide(L)'
;DHLVEIRDLDFAYEDRLILDGISLQIPRGKVVAIMGGSGCGKTTLLRLIGGQLRPSRGEVVVDGQAVQRLHNDELYALRRRMGMLFQFGALFTDISVFDNVAYQMREHTNLPEELIRDMVLMKLNAVGLRGAHHLMPAELSGGMARRVALARAIALDPMLIMYDEPFAGLDPISLGVIGHLI
;
A
#
# COMPACT_ATOMS: atom_id res chain seq x y z
N ASP A 1 21.78 -3.46 2.09
CA ASP A 1 20.66 -4.34 1.74
C ASP A 1 19.47 -3.46 1.35
N HIS A 2 19.07 -3.48 0.07
CA HIS A 2 17.99 -2.67 -0.45
C HIS A 2 16.74 -3.53 -0.64
N LEU A 3 15.59 -3.00 -0.22
CA LEU A 3 14.31 -3.65 -0.40
C LEU A 3 13.78 -3.44 -1.83
N VAL A 4 13.98 -2.22 -2.37
CA VAL A 4 13.63 -1.89 -3.75
C VAL A 4 14.84 -1.29 -4.44
N GLU A 5 15.13 -1.76 -5.65
CA GLU A 5 16.12 -1.19 -6.54
C GLU A 5 15.49 -0.91 -7.90
N ILE A 6 15.67 0.28 -8.39
CA ILE A 6 15.23 0.70 -9.73
C ILE A 6 16.49 1.14 -10.49
N ARG A 7 16.65 0.63 -11.71
CA ARG A 7 17.83 0.85 -12.54
C ARG A 7 17.42 1.29 -13.94
N ASP A 8 17.84 2.49 -14.33
CA ASP A 8 17.65 3.09 -15.68
C ASP A 8 16.23 2.92 -16.22
N LEU A 9 15.23 3.21 -15.38
CA LEU A 9 13.83 2.96 -15.62
C LEU A 9 13.24 4.02 -16.53
N ASP A 10 12.73 3.60 -17.69
CA ASP A 10 11.89 4.40 -18.57
C ASP A 10 10.47 3.86 -18.57
N PHE A 11 9.51 4.76 -18.58
CA PHE A 11 8.11 4.42 -18.77
C PHE A 11 7.34 5.51 -19.52
N ALA A 12 6.54 5.09 -20.49
CA ALA A 12 5.64 5.95 -21.25
C ALA A 12 4.22 5.38 -21.26
N TYR A 13 3.23 6.26 -21.25
CA TYR A 13 1.87 5.92 -21.66
C TYR A 13 1.73 6.30 -23.12
N GLU A 14 1.54 5.31 -24.00
CA GLU A 14 1.55 5.50 -25.45
C GLU A 14 2.84 6.24 -25.87
N ASP A 15 2.73 7.44 -26.45
CA ASP A 15 3.87 8.25 -26.87
C ASP A 15 4.34 9.27 -25.81
N ARG A 16 3.67 9.33 -24.65
CA ARG A 16 4.02 10.28 -23.59
C ARG A 16 4.98 9.68 -22.60
N LEU A 17 6.22 10.11 -22.65
CA LEU A 17 7.25 9.75 -21.66
C LEU A 17 6.88 10.32 -20.28
N ILE A 18 6.85 9.48 -19.27
CA ILE A 18 6.53 9.84 -17.88
C ILE A 18 7.74 9.73 -16.96
N LEU A 19 8.53 8.66 -17.12
CA LEU A 19 9.75 8.42 -16.38
C LEU A 19 10.89 8.21 -17.38
N ASP A 20 12.02 8.88 -17.15
CA ASP A 20 13.18 8.91 -18.04
C ASP A 20 14.46 8.64 -17.24
N GLY A 21 15.05 7.47 -17.43
CA GLY A 21 16.31 7.07 -16.82
C GLY A 21 16.32 7.07 -15.29
N ILE A 22 15.20 6.78 -14.64
CA ILE A 22 15.10 6.83 -13.18
C ILE A 22 15.86 5.69 -12.54
N SER A 23 16.80 6.04 -11.65
CA SER A 23 17.52 5.07 -10.80
C SER A 23 17.40 5.49 -9.34
N LEU A 24 16.98 4.55 -8.47
CA LEU A 24 16.89 4.79 -7.03
C LEU A 24 16.98 3.48 -6.24
N GLN A 25 17.33 3.60 -4.96
CA GLN A 25 17.42 2.49 -4.03
C GLN A 25 16.66 2.83 -2.75
N ILE A 26 15.85 1.90 -2.28
CA ILE A 26 15.10 2.02 -1.03
C ILE A 26 15.66 0.99 -0.05
N PRO A 27 16.37 1.43 1.00
CA PRO A 27 16.92 0.52 2.00
C PRO A 27 15.79 -0.14 2.83
N ARG A 28 16.08 -1.35 3.35
CA ARG A 28 15.15 -2.01 4.30
C ARG A 28 15.01 -1.21 5.59
N GLY A 29 13.80 -1.22 6.14
CA GLY A 29 13.50 -0.59 7.43
C GLY A 29 13.66 0.93 7.44
N LYS A 30 13.57 1.56 6.28
CA LYS A 30 13.64 3.02 6.13
C LYS A 30 12.36 3.57 5.53
N VAL A 31 12.00 4.76 5.97
CA VAL A 31 10.96 5.58 5.35
C VAL A 31 11.62 6.44 4.27
N VAL A 32 11.10 6.34 3.05
CA VAL A 32 11.59 7.10 1.89
C VAL A 32 10.44 7.92 1.32
N ALA A 33 10.63 9.23 1.19
CA ALA A 33 9.67 10.12 0.57
C ALA A 33 10.05 10.44 -0.87
N ILE A 34 9.12 10.18 -1.81
CA ILE A 34 9.26 10.56 -3.22
C ILE A 34 8.49 11.87 -3.41
N MET A 35 9.22 12.94 -3.66
CA MET A 35 8.64 14.28 -3.83
C MET A 35 8.64 14.70 -5.29
N GLY A 36 7.67 15.52 -5.66
CA GLY A 36 7.54 16.09 -7.00
C GLY A 36 6.18 16.71 -7.23
N GLY A 37 6.08 17.53 -8.25
CA GLY A 37 4.82 18.19 -8.64
C GLY A 37 3.71 17.21 -9.04
N SER A 38 2.49 17.72 -9.20
CA SER A 38 1.37 16.93 -9.71
C SER A 38 1.69 16.44 -11.14
N GLY A 39 1.41 15.17 -11.41
CA GLY A 39 1.63 14.56 -12.74
C GLY A 39 3.09 14.19 -13.07
N CYS A 40 4.05 14.34 -12.14
CA CYS A 40 5.46 13.98 -12.39
C CYS A 40 5.75 12.48 -12.36
N GLY A 41 4.73 11.61 -12.24
CA GLY A 41 4.91 10.15 -12.33
C GLY A 41 5.03 9.41 -11.00
N LYS A 42 4.78 10.04 -9.83
CA LYS A 42 4.85 9.35 -8.50
C LYS A 42 3.96 8.11 -8.43
N THR A 43 2.68 8.25 -8.75
CA THR A 43 1.74 7.12 -8.79
C THR A 43 2.15 6.05 -9.80
N THR A 44 2.68 6.47 -10.94
CA THR A 44 3.21 5.55 -11.98
C THR A 44 4.37 4.74 -11.43
N LEU A 45 5.29 5.38 -10.71
CA LEU A 45 6.43 4.71 -10.09
C LEU A 45 5.98 3.68 -9.05
N LEU A 46 5.01 4.03 -8.18
CA LEU A 46 4.44 3.08 -7.22
C LEU A 46 3.79 1.88 -7.91
N ARG A 47 3.08 2.11 -9.01
CA ARG A 47 2.46 1.03 -9.81
C ARG A 47 3.48 0.13 -10.49
N LEU A 48 4.63 0.67 -10.91
CA LEU A 48 5.73 -0.11 -11.45
C LEU A 48 6.38 -0.97 -10.37
N ILE A 49 6.61 -0.43 -9.17
CA ILE A 49 7.12 -1.18 -8.01
C ILE A 49 6.15 -2.31 -7.63
N GLY A 50 4.84 -2.05 -7.63
CA GLY A 50 3.80 -3.07 -7.39
C GLY A 50 3.55 -4.02 -8.57
N GLY A 51 4.28 -3.87 -9.68
CA GLY A 51 4.13 -4.71 -10.87
C GLY A 51 2.80 -4.57 -11.60
N GLN A 52 2.02 -3.51 -11.35
CA GLN A 52 0.77 -3.21 -12.07
C GLN A 52 1.04 -2.68 -13.47
N LEU A 53 2.21 -2.08 -13.65
CA LEU A 53 2.74 -1.62 -14.93
C LEU A 53 4.06 -2.31 -15.18
N ARG A 54 4.45 -2.39 -16.46
CA ARG A 54 5.75 -2.89 -16.88
C ARG A 54 6.58 -1.75 -17.44
N PRO A 55 7.86 -1.63 -17.08
CA PRO A 55 8.72 -0.59 -17.63
C PRO A 55 8.92 -0.79 -19.14
N SER A 56 9.12 0.33 -19.86
CA SER A 56 9.52 0.30 -21.28
C SER A 56 10.99 -0.07 -21.43
N ARG A 57 11.82 0.34 -20.45
CA ARG A 57 13.24 0.03 -20.35
C ARG A 57 13.68 0.03 -18.87
N GLY A 58 14.82 -0.60 -18.60
CA GLY A 58 15.34 -0.72 -17.24
C GLY A 58 14.67 -1.82 -16.44
N GLU A 59 14.87 -1.81 -15.14
CA GLU A 59 14.32 -2.84 -14.27
C GLU A 59 13.90 -2.33 -12.89
N VAL A 60 12.91 -3.00 -12.33
CA VAL A 60 12.45 -2.84 -10.95
C VAL A 60 12.69 -4.16 -10.23
N VAL A 61 13.49 -4.12 -9.16
CA VAL A 61 13.78 -5.27 -8.32
C VAL A 61 13.20 -5.02 -6.93
N VAL A 62 12.39 -5.94 -6.42
CA VAL A 62 11.83 -5.88 -5.07
C VAL A 62 12.16 -7.18 -4.35
N ASP A 63 12.80 -7.06 -3.19
CA ASP A 63 13.25 -8.19 -2.39
C ASP A 63 14.09 -9.20 -3.22
N GLY A 64 14.99 -8.68 -4.07
CA GLY A 64 15.85 -9.47 -4.96
C GLY A 64 15.15 -10.04 -6.21
N GLN A 65 13.86 -9.78 -6.41
CA GLN A 65 13.08 -10.31 -7.53
C GLN A 65 12.82 -9.22 -8.58
N ALA A 66 13.19 -9.47 -9.83
CA ALA A 66 12.90 -8.57 -10.95
C ALA A 66 11.41 -8.62 -11.31
N VAL A 67 10.65 -7.63 -10.87
CA VAL A 67 9.18 -7.60 -10.91
C VAL A 67 8.61 -7.82 -12.31
N GLN A 68 9.23 -7.22 -13.34
CA GLN A 68 8.80 -7.34 -14.73
C GLN A 68 9.02 -8.73 -15.34
N ARG A 69 9.81 -9.61 -14.68
CA ARG A 69 10.12 -10.96 -15.15
C ARG A 69 9.27 -12.03 -14.45
N LEU A 70 8.56 -11.68 -13.39
CA LEU A 70 7.75 -12.60 -12.61
C LEU A 70 6.53 -13.09 -13.42
N HIS A 71 6.24 -14.38 -13.30
CA HIS A 71 4.97 -14.94 -13.73
C HIS A 71 3.84 -14.52 -12.77
N ASN A 72 2.59 -14.70 -13.20
CA ASN A 72 1.43 -14.21 -12.44
C ASN A 72 1.40 -14.70 -10.99
N ASP A 73 1.70 -15.97 -10.75
CA ASP A 73 1.68 -16.57 -9.41
C ASP A 73 2.77 -16.00 -8.50
N GLU A 74 3.98 -15.81 -9.05
CA GLU A 74 5.11 -15.21 -8.35
C GLU A 74 4.85 -13.73 -8.03
N LEU A 75 4.30 -13.01 -9.00
CA LEU A 75 3.91 -11.61 -8.84
C LEU A 75 2.81 -11.47 -7.79
N TYR A 76 1.84 -12.39 -7.80
CA TYR A 76 0.79 -12.43 -6.77
C TYR A 76 1.37 -12.71 -5.38
N ALA A 77 2.28 -13.67 -5.26
CA ALA A 77 2.98 -13.97 -4.01
C ALA A 77 3.79 -12.76 -3.49
N LEU A 78 4.48 -12.04 -4.39
CA LEU A 78 5.21 -10.83 -4.04
C LEU A 78 4.26 -9.72 -3.56
N ARG A 79 3.16 -9.47 -4.27
CA ARG A 79 2.16 -8.45 -3.90
C ARG A 79 1.49 -8.70 -2.55
N ARG A 80 1.29 -9.95 -2.14
CA ARG A 80 0.76 -10.31 -0.81
C ARG A 80 1.65 -9.84 0.33
N ARG A 81 2.94 -9.62 0.07
CA ARG A 81 3.94 -9.10 1.01
C ARG A 81 4.10 -7.58 0.92
N MET A 82 3.28 -6.90 0.11
CA MET A 82 3.26 -5.44 -0.04
C MET A 82 1.91 -4.90 0.39
N GLY A 83 1.92 -3.78 1.12
CA GLY A 83 0.74 -2.97 1.37
C GLY A 83 0.73 -1.77 0.41
N MET A 84 -0.38 -1.53 -0.28
CA MET A 84 -0.54 -0.37 -1.15
C MET A 84 -1.76 0.43 -0.76
N LEU A 85 -1.54 1.69 -0.47
CA LEU A 85 -2.58 2.65 -0.11
C LEU A 85 -2.68 3.72 -1.20
N PHE A 86 -3.74 3.63 -1.99
CA PHE A 86 -4.09 4.66 -2.96
C PHE A 86 -4.77 5.85 -2.29
N GLN A 87 -4.70 7.00 -2.92
CA GLN A 87 -5.23 8.30 -2.47
C GLN A 87 -6.67 8.23 -1.91
N PHE A 88 -7.51 7.35 -2.41
CA PHE A 88 -8.92 7.25 -2.01
C PHE A 88 -9.27 6.03 -1.15
N GLY A 89 -8.28 5.22 -0.73
CA GLY A 89 -8.45 4.14 0.24
C GLY A 89 -9.70 3.27 0.04
N ALA A 90 -10.01 2.87 -1.20
CA ALA A 90 -11.25 2.20 -1.58
C ALA A 90 -11.60 1.02 -0.65
N LEU A 91 -12.48 1.25 0.33
CA LEU A 91 -13.03 0.21 1.17
C LEU A 91 -14.13 -0.55 0.40
N PHE A 92 -14.31 -1.81 0.72
CA PHE A 92 -15.52 -2.54 0.33
C PHE A 92 -16.71 -1.92 1.06
N THR A 93 -17.68 -1.40 0.32
CA THR A 93 -18.77 -0.58 0.86
C THR A 93 -19.89 -1.38 1.52
N ASP A 94 -19.98 -2.65 1.23
CA ASP A 94 -21.03 -3.60 1.63
C ASP A 94 -20.65 -4.51 2.81
N ILE A 95 -19.46 -4.33 3.37
CA ILE A 95 -18.97 -5.06 4.55
C ILE A 95 -18.45 -4.10 5.62
N SER A 96 -18.44 -4.57 6.87
CA SER A 96 -18.05 -3.78 8.03
C SER A 96 -16.57 -3.34 7.98
N VAL A 97 -16.21 -2.40 8.86
CA VAL A 97 -14.80 -2.03 9.11
C VAL A 97 -14.00 -3.25 9.52
N PHE A 98 -14.54 -4.08 10.41
CA PHE A 98 -13.89 -5.33 10.82
C PHE A 98 -13.60 -6.23 9.61
N ASP A 99 -14.61 -6.50 8.78
CA ASP A 99 -14.48 -7.39 7.64
C ASP A 99 -13.57 -6.82 6.55
N ASN A 100 -13.54 -5.49 6.36
CA ASN A 100 -12.57 -4.85 5.48
C ASN A 100 -11.12 -5.17 5.87
N VAL A 101 -10.80 -5.15 7.17
CA VAL A 101 -9.44 -5.48 7.65
C VAL A 101 -9.20 -6.99 7.67
N ALA A 102 -10.21 -7.78 8.08
CA ALA A 102 -10.13 -9.24 8.15
C ALA A 102 -9.99 -9.90 6.76
N TYR A 103 -10.48 -9.24 5.70
CA TYR A 103 -10.55 -9.79 4.35
C TYR A 103 -9.21 -10.38 3.89
N GLN A 104 -8.13 -9.63 4.03
CA GLN A 104 -6.80 -10.09 3.62
C GLN A 104 -6.32 -11.31 4.40
N MET A 105 -6.65 -11.38 5.70
CA MET A 105 -6.28 -12.50 6.55
C MET A 105 -7.04 -13.77 6.16
N ARG A 106 -8.35 -13.66 5.89
CA ARG A 106 -9.20 -14.79 5.47
C ARG A 106 -8.80 -15.33 4.11
N GLU A 107 -8.51 -14.44 3.15
CA GLU A 107 -8.15 -14.83 1.78
C GLU A 107 -6.74 -15.44 1.67
N HIS A 108 -5.82 -15.04 2.55
CA HIS A 108 -4.40 -15.34 2.37
C HIS A 108 -3.78 -16.18 3.47
N THR A 109 -4.54 -16.53 4.51
CA THR A 109 -4.06 -17.35 5.62
C THR A 109 -5.09 -18.40 6.01
N ASN A 110 -4.65 -19.42 6.74
CA ASN A 110 -5.52 -20.43 7.35
C ASN A 110 -5.66 -20.18 8.87
N LEU A 111 -5.62 -18.92 9.29
CA LEU A 111 -5.75 -18.57 10.70
C LEU A 111 -7.19 -18.83 11.20
N PRO A 112 -7.36 -19.32 12.44
CA PRO A 112 -8.69 -19.42 13.04
C PRO A 112 -9.30 -18.04 13.26
N GLU A 113 -10.65 -17.95 13.16
CA GLU A 113 -11.38 -16.68 13.27
C GLU A 113 -11.12 -15.93 14.59
N GLU A 114 -10.88 -16.65 15.68
CA GLU A 114 -10.53 -16.04 16.97
C GLU A 114 -9.23 -15.23 16.88
N LEU A 115 -8.21 -15.80 16.22
CA LEU A 115 -6.94 -15.12 16.03
C LEU A 115 -7.06 -13.96 15.04
N ILE A 116 -7.82 -14.14 13.95
CA ILE A 116 -8.13 -13.05 13.00
C ILE A 116 -8.80 -11.89 13.74
N ARG A 117 -9.77 -12.18 14.62
CA ARG A 117 -10.45 -11.16 15.43
C ARG A 117 -9.47 -10.36 16.26
N ASP A 118 -8.58 -11.01 16.97
CA ASP A 118 -7.62 -10.33 17.84
C ASP A 118 -6.65 -9.49 17.02
N MET A 119 -6.16 -10.01 15.90
CA MET A 119 -5.28 -9.28 14.98
C MET A 119 -5.98 -8.06 14.39
N VAL A 120 -7.23 -8.18 13.92
CA VAL A 120 -8.00 -7.05 13.38
C VAL A 120 -8.17 -5.96 14.42
N LEU A 121 -8.57 -6.32 15.65
CA LEU A 121 -8.73 -5.34 16.74
C LEU A 121 -7.41 -4.66 17.09
N MET A 122 -6.30 -5.38 17.05
CA MET A 122 -4.96 -4.82 17.23
C MET A 122 -4.60 -3.82 16.13
N LYS A 123 -4.84 -4.16 14.85
CA LYS A 123 -4.58 -3.25 13.72
C LYS A 123 -5.50 -2.01 13.76
N LEU A 124 -6.77 -2.17 14.09
CA LEU A 124 -7.70 -1.06 14.28
C LEU A 124 -7.29 -0.18 15.47
N ASN A 125 -6.79 -0.77 16.56
CA ASN A 125 -6.27 -0.02 17.69
C ASN A 125 -5.04 0.83 17.31
N ALA A 126 -4.13 0.28 16.51
CA ALA A 126 -2.95 0.98 16.01
C ALA A 126 -3.31 2.26 15.23
N VAL A 127 -4.42 2.24 14.49
CA VAL A 127 -4.92 3.42 13.76
C VAL A 127 -5.96 4.25 14.56
N GLY A 128 -6.15 3.96 15.86
CA GLY A 128 -7.07 4.70 16.74
C GLY A 128 -8.56 4.44 16.45
N LEU A 129 -8.91 3.27 15.89
CA LEU A 129 -10.29 2.94 15.46
C LEU A 129 -10.83 1.64 16.06
N ARG A 130 -10.28 1.17 17.18
CA ARG A 130 -10.73 -0.09 17.81
C ARG A 130 -12.23 -0.14 18.07
N GLY A 131 -12.82 0.98 18.53
CA GLY A 131 -14.24 1.09 18.81
C GLY A 131 -15.15 1.16 17.57
N ALA A 132 -14.58 1.34 16.37
CA ALA A 132 -15.32 1.50 15.13
C ALA A 132 -15.45 0.20 14.31
N HIS A 133 -15.04 -0.95 14.84
CA HIS A 133 -14.97 -2.22 14.13
C HIS A 133 -16.33 -2.69 13.55
N HIS A 134 -17.42 -2.34 14.21
CA HIS A 134 -18.79 -2.71 13.82
C HIS A 134 -19.43 -1.76 12.79
N LEU A 135 -18.84 -0.60 12.54
CA LEU A 135 -19.39 0.40 11.62
C LEU A 135 -19.27 -0.06 10.17
N MET A 136 -20.17 0.47 9.34
CA MET A 136 -20.12 0.35 7.89
C MET A 136 -19.33 1.53 7.29
N PRO A 137 -18.69 1.38 6.12
CA PRO A 137 -17.95 2.46 5.48
C PRO A 137 -18.75 3.76 5.28
N ALA A 138 -20.06 3.67 5.03
CA ALA A 138 -20.95 4.83 4.89
C ALA A 138 -21.08 5.67 6.18
N GLU A 139 -20.77 5.07 7.34
CA GLU A 139 -20.85 5.73 8.65
C GLU A 139 -19.53 6.42 9.05
N LEU A 140 -18.49 6.29 8.20
CA LEU A 140 -17.15 6.81 8.48
C LEU A 140 -16.96 8.22 7.92
N SER A 141 -16.23 9.05 8.65
CA SER A 141 -15.62 10.25 8.05
C SER A 141 -14.53 9.86 7.05
N GLY A 142 -14.17 10.76 6.13
CA GLY A 142 -13.09 10.51 5.17
C GLY A 142 -11.75 10.16 5.84
N GLY A 143 -11.43 10.80 6.96
CA GLY A 143 -10.24 10.49 7.75
C GLY A 143 -10.32 9.11 8.41
N MET A 144 -11.47 8.70 8.94
CA MET A 144 -11.69 7.36 9.47
C MET A 144 -11.57 6.30 8.37
N ALA A 145 -12.19 6.51 7.21
CA ALA A 145 -12.11 5.57 6.08
C ALA A 145 -10.65 5.34 5.63
N ARG A 146 -9.83 6.38 5.58
CA ARG A 146 -8.39 6.26 5.28
C ARG A 146 -7.63 5.47 6.33
N ARG A 147 -7.92 5.69 7.60
CA ARG A 147 -7.30 4.92 8.70
C ARG A 147 -7.71 3.45 8.68
N VAL A 148 -8.95 3.14 8.31
CA VAL A 148 -9.37 1.74 8.07
C VAL A 148 -8.63 1.14 6.88
N ALA A 149 -8.47 1.88 5.78
CA ALA A 149 -7.70 1.43 4.63
C ALA A 149 -6.23 1.18 4.98
N LEU A 150 -5.65 2.00 5.87
CA LEU A 150 -4.31 1.76 6.42
C LEU A 150 -4.27 0.48 7.26
N ALA A 151 -5.22 0.28 8.19
CA ALA A 151 -5.30 -0.95 8.98
C ALA A 151 -5.40 -2.20 8.09
N ARG A 152 -6.16 -2.14 7.01
CA ARG A 152 -6.24 -3.20 6.00
C ARG A 152 -4.91 -3.42 5.28
N ALA A 153 -4.21 -2.35 4.89
CA ALA A 153 -2.93 -2.46 4.19
C ALA A 153 -1.83 -3.09 5.05
N ILE A 154 -1.87 -2.87 6.37
CA ILE A 154 -0.91 -3.47 7.32
C ILE A 154 -1.40 -4.78 7.95
N ALA A 155 -2.53 -5.31 7.52
CA ALA A 155 -3.17 -6.48 8.13
C ALA A 155 -2.27 -7.71 8.18
N LEU A 156 -1.49 -7.95 7.13
CA LEU A 156 -0.57 -9.10 6.98
C LEU A 156 0.89 -8.77 7.28
N ASP A 157 1.19 -7.68 7.98
CA ASP A 157 2.55 -7.22 8.27
C ASP A 157 3.46 -7.20 7.02
N PRO A 158 3.12 -6.39 6.01
CA PRO A 158 3.84 -6.36 4.76
C PRO A 158 5.29 -5.88 4.93
N MET A 159 6.19 -6.40 4.10
CA MET A 159 7.60 -5.96 4.07
C MET A 159 7.80 -4.57 3.46
N LEU A 160 6.86 -4.13 2.65
CA LEU A 160 6.85 -2.84 1.97
C LEU A 160 5.46 -2.23 2.04
N ILE A 161 5.36 -0.98 2.47
CA ILE A 161 4.13 -0.20 2.41
C ILE A 161 4.36 0.99 1.49
N MET A 162 3.48 1.15 0.52
CA MET A 162 3.50 2.25 -0.42
C MET A 162 2.28 3.13 -0.23
N TYR A 163 2.52 4.43 -0.02
CA TYR A 163 1.47 5.43 0.12
C TYR A 163 1.48 6.37 -1.07
N ASP A 164 0.34 6.54 -1.71
CA ASP A 164 0.14 7.56 -2.72
C ASP A 164 -0.62 8.74 -2.08
N GLU A 165 0.09 9.86 -1.86
CA GLU A 165 -0.41 11.06 -1.21
C GLU A 165 -1.07 10.81 0.17
N PRO A 166 -0.36 10.25 1.16
CA PRO A 166 -0.94 9.79 2.43
C PRO A 166 -1.61 10.90 3.23
N PHE A 167 -1.20 12.14 3.04
CA PHE A 167 -1.67 13.30 3.81
C PHE A 167 -2.72 14.15 3.09
N ALA A 168 -3.03 13.87 1.82
CA ALA A 168 -3.98 14.68 1.04
C ALA A 168 -5.39 14.59 1.63
N GLY A 169 -5.96 15.76 2.02
CA GLY A 169 -7.33 15.87 2.53
C GLY A 169 -7.57 15.20 3.88
N LEU A 170 -6.54 15.00 4.71
CA LEU A 170 -6.67 14.53 6.08
C LEU A 170 -6.95 15.68 7.06
N ASP A 171 -7.78 15.40 8.07
CA ASP A 171 -7.93 16.23 9.23
C ASP A 171 -6.68 16.17 10.16
N PRO A 172 -6.47 17.14 11.05
CA PRO A 172 -5.27 17.18 11.91
C PRO A 172 -5.07 15.94 12.80
N ILE A 173 -6.15 15.29 13.24
CA ILE A 173 -6.08 14.09 14.08
C ILE A 173 -5.56 12.91 13.26
N SER A 174 -6.11 12.71 12.07
CA SER A 174 -5.68 11.65 11.14
C SER A 174 -4.25 11.87 10.66
N LEU A 175 -3.82 13.12 10.45
CA LEU A 175 -2.42 13.47 10.16
C LEU A 175 -1.47 13.02 11.28
N GLY A 176 -1.85 13.29 12.55
CA GLY A 176 -1.07 12.87 13.71
C GLY A 176 -0.93 11.36 13.81
N VAL A 177 -2.02 10.62 13.66
CA VAL A 177 -2.02 9.15 13.74
C VAL A 177 -1.16 8.53 12.64
N ILE A 178 -1.34 8.96 11.38
CA ILE A 178 -0.56 8.43 10.25
C ILE A 178 0.92 8.83 10.38
N GLY A 179 1.21 10.06 10.80
CA GLY A 179 2.59 10.51 11.02
C GLY A 179 3.34 9.73 12.09
N HIS A 180 2.66 9.18 13.10
CA HIS A 180 3.26 8.30 14.10
C HIS A 180 3.43 6.86 13.63
N LEU A 181 2.69 6.44 12.59
CA LEU A 181 2.74 5.07 12.04
C LEU A 181 3.75 4.92 10.91
N ILE A 182 4.14 6.02 10.26
CA ILE A 182 5.20 6.10 9.24
C ILE A 182 6.54 6.41 9.90
#